data_e494d69a4a59b82cad0e87cc1236aff6
#
_entry.id   e494d69a4a59b82cad0e87cc1236aff6
#
_cell.length_a   1.000
_cell.length_b   1.000
_cell.length_c   1.000
_cell.angle_alpha   90.00
_cell.angle_beta   90.00
_cell.angle_gamma   90.00
#
_symmetry.space_group_name_H-M   'P 1'
#
loop_
_entity.id
_entity.type
_entity.pdbx_description
1 polymer ?
#
loop_
_entity_poly.entity_id
_entity_poly.type
_entity_poly.pdbx_seq_one_letter_code
_entity_poly.pdbx_strand_id
1 'polypeptide(L)'
;ELPGAKVEMMPLDLASQESVRQFAAAFKAKYDRLDVLVNNAGIMMVPYGRTEDGFERQLGTNHLGHFALTGLLFDVLLNTPGARVVNVSSGGHRFGMMDFDNLMFEDEQGYTPMKAYGRSKLANLLFTYELQRRFEALGIQAQALAAHPGVSDTNLANHLLPAWAAPVLRPLFARMVQSAAMGALPTLRAAVDPQANGGDYFGPSGPSERSGYPVKVTSNEASHNVADAQKLWQVSEQLTSVSYGS
;
A
#
# COMPACT_ATOMS: atom_id res chain seq x y z
N GLU A 1 16.37 0.54 -18.34
CA GLU A 1 15.55 1.29 -19.29
C GLU A 1 14.93 0.31 -20.28
N LEU A 2 13.64 0.47 -20.55
CA LEU A 2 12.93 -0.33 -21.58
C LEU A 2 12.76 0.57 -22.81
N PRO A 3 13.54 0.35 -23.88
CA PRO A 3 13.39 1.14 -25.11
C PRO A 3 11.97 0.97 -25.67
N GLY A 4 11.30 2.09 -25.91
CA GLY A 4 9.93 2.10 -26.45
C GLY A 4 8.80 2.08 -25.42
N ALA A 5 9.08 2.01 -24.13
CA ALA A 5 8.07 2.20 -23.10
C ALA A 5 7.52 3.64 -23.16
N LYS A 6 6.19 3.78 -23.24
CA LYS A 6 5.53 5.08 -23.11
C LYS A 6 5.34 5.38 -21.63
N VAL A 7 6.00 6.41 -21.14
CA VAL A 7 5.90 6.86 -19.75
C VAL A 7 5.34 8.27 -19.74
N GLU A 8 4.32 8.48 -18.93
CA GLU A 8 3.75 9.79 -18.68
C GLU A 8 3.75 10.11 -17.19
N MET A 9 4.15 11.32 -16.82
CA MET A 9 4.08 11.81 -15.45
C MET A 9 2.82 12.63 -15.24
N MET A 10 2.09 12.29 -14.16
CA MET A 10 0.94 13.05 -13.69
C MET A 10 1.13 13.37 -12.20
N PRO A 11 0.86 14.62 -11.76
CA PRO A 11 0.99 15.00 -10.35
C PRO A 11 0.02 14.23 -9.47
N LEU A 12 0.52 13.73 -8.32
CA LEU A 12 -0.30 13.05 -7.31
C LEU A 12 0.37 13.20 -5.95
N ASP A 13 -0.33 13.78 -5.00
CA ASP A 13 0.01 13.76 -3.58
C ASP A 13 -1.05 12.96 -2.82
N LEU A 14 -0.67 11.80 -2.29
CA LEU A 14 -1.57 10.93 -1.51
C LEU A 14 -1.90 11.49 -0.11
N ALA A 15 -1.17 12.52 0.34
CA ALA A 15 -1.47 13.20 1.59
C ALA A 15 -2.54 14.31 1.42
N SER A 16 -3.08 14.49 0.21
CA SER A 16 -4.12 15.47 -0.11
C SER A 16 -5.25 14.80 -0.90
N GLN A 17 -6.44 14.75 -0.31
CA GLN A 17 -7.63 14.17 -0.97
C GLN A 17 -8.01 14.96 -2.22
N GLU A 18 -7.77 16.26 -2.23
CA GLU A 18 -7.99 17.11 -3.40
C GLU A 18 -7.05 16.71 -4.55
N SER A 19 -5.76 16.52 -4.27
CA SER A 19 -4.78 16.05 -5.26
C SER A 19 -5.16 14.67 -5.83
N VAL A 20 -5.65 13.77 -4.99
CA VAL A 20 -6.12 12.44 -5.43
C VAL A 20 -7.32 12.56 -6.37
N ARG A 21 -8.29 13.45 -6.06
CA ARG A 21 -9.46 13.72 -6.93
C ARG A 21 -9.05 14.33 -8.28
N GLN A 22 -8.16 15.32 -8.26
CA GLN A 22 -7.65 15.95 -9.47
C GLN A 22 -6.92 14.95 -10.37
N PHE A 23 -6.07 14.11 -9.77
CA PHE A 23 -5.39 13.05 -10.52
C PHE A 23 -6.39 12.08 -11.16
N ALA A 24 -7.36 11.57 -10.39
CA ALA A 24 -8.34 10.63 -10.91
C ALA A 24 -9.19 11.24 -12.03
N ALA A 25 -9.60 12.49 -11.90
CA ALA A 25 -10.35 13.20 -12.94
C ALA A 25 -9.50 13.38 -14.21
N ALA A 26 -8.24 13.79 -14.07
CA ALA A 26 -7.33 13.96 -15.20
C ALA A 26 -7.01 12.61 -15.88
N PHE A 27 -6.86 11.54 -15.10
CA PHE A 27 -6.67 10.19 -15.64
C PHE A 27 -7.89 9.75 -16.47
N LYS A 28 -9.09 9.84 -15.91
CA LYS A 28 -10.34 9.43 -16.59
C LYS A 28 -10.69 10.27 -17.82
N ALA A 29 -10.25 11.54 -17.85
CA ALA A 29 -10.41 12.37 -19.03
C ALA A 29 -9.55 11.90 -20.22
N LYS A 30 -8.51 11.11 -19.96
CA LYS A 30 -7.51 10.70 -20.95
C LYS A 30 -7.53 9.20 -21.23
N TYR A 31 -7.87 8.39 -20.25
CA TYR A 31 -7.82 6.93 -20.33
C TYR A 31 -9.14 6.31 -19.88
N ASP A 32 -9.62 5.36 -20.65
CA ASP A 32 -10.82 4.56 -20.39
C ASP A 32 -10.50 3.14 -19.89
N ARG A 33 -9.20 2.82 -19.75
CA ARG A 33 -8.69 1.52 -19.34
C ARG A 33 -7.58 1.65 -18.30
N LEU A 34 -7.57 0.75 -17.31
CA LEU A 34 -6.53 0.62 -16.31
C LEU A 34 -6.27 -0.86 -15.99
N ASP A 35 -5.22 -1.42 -16.58
CA ASP A 35 -4.91 -2.84 -16.43
C ASP A 35 -4.27 -3.16 -15.08
N VAL A 36 -3.42 -2.28 -14.57
CA VAL A 36 -2.75 -2.47 -13.28
C VAL A 36 -2.65 -1.14 -12.54
N LEU A 37 -3.23 -1.10 -11.36
CA LEU A 37 -3.03 -0.03 -10.38
C LEU A 37 -2.06 -0.51 -9.30
N VAL A 38 -0.91 0.13 -9.16
CA VAL A 38 0.06 -0.19 -8.12
C VAL A 38 0.07 0.88 -7.04
N ASN A 39 -0.55 0.60 -5.92
CA ASN A 39 -0.58 1.45 -4.72
C ASN A 39 0.72 1.24 -3.93
N ASN A 40 1.82 1.83 -4.41
CA ASN A 40 3.17 1.61 -3.89
C ASN A 40 3.67 2.72 -2.98
N ALA A 41 3.36 3.98 -3.29
CA ALA A 41 3.90 5.11 -2.56
C ALA A 41 3.56 5.04 -1.06
N GLY A 42 4.45 5.57 -0.23
CA GLY A 42 4.20 5.57 1.20
C GLY A 42 5.36 6.18 1.99
N ILE A 43 5.05 6.56 3.19
CA ILE A 43 5.99 7.10 4.17
C ILE A 43 6.13 6.12 5.34
N MET A 44 7.26 6.15 6.01
CA MET A 44 7.57 5.23 7.09
C MET A 44 8.31 5.93 8.23
N MET A 45 7.93 5.58 9.46
CA MET A 45 8.67 5.98 10.67
C MET A 45 8.81 7.50 10.83
N VAL A 46 7.84 8.26 10.36
CA VAL A 46 7.83 9.73 10.50
C VAL A 46 7.32 10.16 11.89
N PRO A 47 7.70 11.33 12.39
CA PRO A 47 7.08 11.93 13.57
C PRO A 47 5.57 12.12 13.39
N TYR A 48 4.85 12.19 14.52
CA TYR A 48 3.42 12.52 14.47
C TYR A 48 3.17 13.79 13.67
N GLY A 49 2.09 13.78 12.96
CA GLY A 49 1.61 14.90 12.18
C GLY A 49 0.36 14.50 11.42
N ARG A 50 -0.31 15.49 10.86
CA ARG A 50 -1.53 15.30 10.08
C ARG A 50 -1.32 15.69 8.63
N THR A 51 -2.11 15.08 7.75
CA THR A 51 -2.26 15.49 6.35
C THR A 51 -3.07 16.78 6.28
N GLU A 52 -3.19 17.39 5.09
CA GLU A 52 -4.04 18.56 4.86
C GLU A 52 -5.50 18.31 5.25
N ASP A 53 -5.97 17.07 5.08
CA ASP A 53 -7.33 16.63 5.42
C ASP A 53 -7.50 16.26 6.91
N GLY A 54 -6.46 16.42 7.73
CA GLY A 54 -6.49 16.16 9.16
C GLY A 54 -6.24 14.70 9.57
N PHE A 55 -5.90 13.79 8.65
CA PHE A 55 -5.60 12.40 8.96
C PHE A 55 -4.20 12.22 9.55
N GLU A 56 -4.01 11.22 10.44
CA GLU A 56 -2.66 10.85 10.84
C GLU A 56 -1.83 10.53 9.58
N ARG A 57 -0.61 11.08 9.52
CA ARG A 57 0.16 11.19 8.29
C ARG A 57 0.44 9.85 7.63
N GLN A 58 0.80 8.81 8.39
CA GLN A 58 1.12 7.50 7.82
C GLN A 58 -0.14 6.75 7.37
N LEU A 59 -1.22 6.78 8.16
CA LEU A 59 -2.49 6.18 7.75
C LEU A 59 -3.10 6.94 6.57
N GLY A 60 -3.06 8.27 6.62
CA GLY A 60 -3.58 9.15 5.55
C GLY A 60 -2.92 8.88 4.22
N THR A 61 -1.58 8.91 4.18
CA THR A 61 -0.80 8.73 2.95
C THR A 61 -0.80 7.27 2.47
N ASN A 62 -0.50 6.32 3.39
CA ASN A 62 -0.26 4.93 3.01
C ASN A 62 -1.54 4.14 2.73
N HIS A 63 -2.67 4.55 3.34
CA HIS A 63 -3.94 3.84 3.22
C HIS A 63 -5.05 4.71 2.63
N LEU A 64 -5.46 5.80 3.30
CA LEU A 64 -6.63 6.58 2.87
C LEU A 64 -6.46 7.22 1.48
N GLY A 65 -5.25 7.71 1.16
CA GLY A 65 -4.95 8.22 -0.17
C GLY A 65 -5.09 7.15 -1.25
N HIS A 66 -4.58 5.95 -1.02
CA HIS A 66 -4.71 4.82 -1.95
C HIS A 66 -6.14 4.28 -2.00
N PHE A 67 -6.85 4.24 -0.87
CA PHE A 67 -8.26 3.89 -0.82
C PHE A 67 -9.05 4.85 -1.70
N ALA A 68 -8.91 6.16 -1.51
CA ALA A 68 -9.60 7.16 -2.31
C ALA A 68 -9.25 7.05 -3.81
N LEU A 69 -7.96 6.92 -4.14
CA LEU A 69 -7.50 6.76 -5.52
C LEU A 69 -8.14 5.55 -6.20
N THR A 70 -8.13 4.40 -5.52
CA THR A 70 -8.72 3.16 -6.06
C THR A 70 -10.23 3.31 -6.25
N GLY A 71 -10.94 3.93 -5.30
CA GLY A 71 -12.38 4.16 -5.39
C GLY A 71 -12.76 5.14 -6.50
N LEU A 72 -11.99 6.21 -6.68
CA LEU A 72 -12.22 7.19 -7.76
C LEU A 72 -11.94 6.64 -9.17
N LEU A 73 -11.09 5.60 -9.26
CA LEU A 73 -10.79 4.89 -10.52
C LEU A 73 -11.56 3.57 -10.65
N PHE A 74 -12.49 3.30 -9.74
CA PHE A 74 -13.17 2.01 -9.67
C PHE A 74 -13.96 1.68 -10.92
N ASP A 75 -14.66 2.64 -11.48
CA ASP A 75 -15.40 2.51 -12.75
C ASP A 75 -14.50 2.09 -13.91
N VAL A 76 -13.29 2.65 -14.00
CA VAL A 76 -12.32 2.27 -15.03
C VAL A 76 -11.80 0.85 -14.79
N LEU A 77 -11.55 0.48 -13.54
CA LEU A 77 -11.14 -0.89 -13.17
C LEU A 77 -12.23 -1.91 -13.52
N LEU A 78 -13.51 -1.58 -13.25
CA LEU A 78 -14.65 -2.44 -13.59
C LEU A 78 -14.76 -2.71 -15.10
N ASN A 79 -14.49 -1.68 -15.89
CA ASN A 79 -14.57 -1.74 -17.34
C ASN A 79 -13.32 -2.34 -18.01
N THR A 80 -12.31 -2.73 -17.21
CA THR A 80 -11.07 -3.34 -17.70
C THR A 80 -11.01 -4.82 -17.30
N PRO A 81 -11.38 -5.77 -18.17
CA PRO A 81 -11.33 -7.20 -17.85
C PRO A 81 -9.92 -7.64 -17.45
N GLY A 82 -9.81 -8.34 -16.32
CA GLY A 82 -8.53 -8.79 -15.79
C GLY A 82 -7.68 -7.71 -15.12
N ALA A 83 -8.26 -6.55 -14.81
CA ALA A 83 -7.59 -5.48 -14.08
C ALA A 83 -7.05 -5.97 -12.74
N ARG A 84 -5.93 -5.40 -12.31
CA ARG A 84 -5.30 -5.72 -11.02
C ARG A 84 -5.06 -4.47 -10.18
N VAL A 85 -5.38 -4.59 -8.91
CA VAL A 85 -4.99 -3.61 -7.88
C VAL A 85 -3.95 -4.26 -6.98
N VAL A 86 -2.73 -3.74 -6.97
CA VAL A 86 -1.62 -4.26 -6.17
C VAL A 86 -1.32 -3.28 -5.04
N ASN A 87 -1.61 -3.66 -3.82
CA ASN A 87 -1.36 -2.84 -2.63
C ASN A 87 -0.03 -3.22 -1.97
N VAL A 88 0.87 -2.26 -1.83
CA VAL A 88 2.16 -2.51 -1.20
C VAL A 88 2.05 -2.38 0.32
N SER A 89 2.18 -3.51 0.99
CA SER A 89 2.29 -3.61 2.44
C SER A 89 3.77 -3.66 2.89
N SER A 90 4.03 -4.25 4.03
CA SER A 90 5.36 -4.40 4.63
C SER A 90 5.34 -5.52 5.65
N GLY A 91 6.49 -6.08 6.00
CA GLY A 91 6.65 -6.89 7.22
C GLY A 91 6.19 -6.18 8.49
N GLY A 92 6.13 -4.84 8.44
CA GLY A 92 5.60 -4.00 9.53
C GLY A 92 4.12 -4.24 9.88
N HIS A 93 3.33 -4.83 8.99
CA HIS A 93 1.94 -5.19 9.29
C HIS A 93 1.82 -6.13 10.50
N ARG A 94 2.85 -6.94 10.78
CA ARG A 94 2.88 -7.87 11.92
C ARG A 94 2.85 -7.16 13.28
N PHE A 95 3.23 -5.89 13.33
CA PHE A 95 3.16 -5.02 14.52
C PHE A 95 1.95 -4.09 14.49
N GLY A 96 1.17 -4.14 13.41
CA GLY A 96 -0.04 -3.34 13.26
C GLY A 96 -1.16 -3.84 14.14
N MET A 97 -1.94 -2.91 14.65
CA MET A 97 -3.17 -3.18 15.38
C MET A 97 -4.20 -2.12 14.98
N MET A 98 -5.41 -2.58 14.64
CA MET A 98 -6.53 -1.68 14.38
C MET A 98 -7.16 -1.31 15.71
N ASP A 99 -7.14 -0.02 16.00
CA ASP A 99 -7.81 0.59 17.12
C ASP A 99 -8.73 1.66 16.54
N PHE A 100 -9.99 1.32 16.38
CA PHE A 100 -10.97 2.18 15.72
C PHE A 100 -11.46 3.32 16.63
N ASP A 101 -11.25 3.22 17.94
CA ASP A 101 -11.61 4.27 18.88
C ASP A 101 -10.53 5.37 18.90
N ASN A 102 -9.30 5.03 18.49
CA ASN A 102 -8.17 5.98 18.36
C ASN A 102 -7.40 5.73 17.07
N LEU A 103 -8.12 5.68 15.93
CA LEU A 103 -7.54 5.33 14.64
C LEU A 103 -6.45 6.31 14.19
N MET A 104 -6.65 7.60 14.47
CA MET A 104 -5.79 8.71 14.06
C MET A 104 -4.76 9.12 15.11
N PHE A 105 -4.67 8.39 16.25
CA PHE A 105 -3.83 8.79 17.40
C PHE A 105 -4.14 10.21 17.85
N GLU A 106 -5.40 10.46 18.18
CA GLU A 106 -5.84 11.78 18.60
C GLU A 106 -4.97 12.32 19.75
N ASP A 107 -4.58 13.59 19.65
CA ASP A 107 -3.68 14.27 20.60
C ASP A 107 -2.38 13.50 20.87
N GLU A 108 -1.85 12.79 19.86
CA GLU A 108 -0.66 11.92 19.94
C GLU A 108 -0.80 10.74 20.90
N GLN A 109 -1.99 10.49 21.43
CA GLN A 109 -2.19 9.47 22.44
C GLN A 109 -1.79 8.07 21.94
N GLY A 110 -0.76 7.50 22.55
CA GLY A 110 -0.24 6.19 22.23
C GLY A 110 0.53 6.10 20.90
N TYR A 111 0.78 7.24 20.25
CA TYR A 111 1.56 7.28 19.01
C TYR A 111 2.99 6.81 19.22
N THR A 112 3.43 5.99 18.32
CA THR A 112 4.85 5.81 18.00
C THR A 112 4.98 5.65 16.50
N PRO A 113 6.06 6.10 15.87
CA PRO A 113 6.25 5.96 14.42
C PRO A 113 6.06 4.52 13.91
N MET A 114 6.51 3.53 14.70
CA MET A 114 6.37 2.11 14.38
C MET A 114 4.91 1.63 14.46
N LYS A 115 4.16 2.02 15.49
CA LYS A 115 2.75 1.63 15.64
C LYS A 115 1.90 2.19 14.49
N ALA A 116 2.08 3.48 14.17
CA ALA A 116 1.35 4.12 13.08
C ALA A 116 1.71 3.50 11.72
N TYR A 117 2.99 3.25 11.47
CA TYR A 117 3.42 2.54 10.27
C TYR A 117 2.82 1.13 10.19
N GLY A 118 2.94 0.34 11.26
CA GLY A 118 2.37 -1.01 11.32
C GLY A 118 0.86 -1.01 11.08
N ARG A 119 0.12 -0.08 11.70
CA ARG A 119 -1.32 0.14 11.47
C ARG A 119 -1.61 0.42 10.01
N SER A 120 -0.89 1.34 9.37
CA SER A 120 -1.11 1.69 7.96
C SER A 120 -0.85 0.52 7.01
N LYS A 121 0.14 -0.35 7.32
CA LYS A 121 0.47 -1.51 6.50
C LYS A 121 -0.46 -2.70 6.75
N LEU A 122 -1.00 -2.85 7.95
CA LEU A 122 -2.11 -3.77 8.24
C LEU A 122 -3.38 -3.31 7.51
N ALA A 123 -3.68 -2.01 7.54
CA ALA A 123 -4.82 -1.43 6.81
C ALA A 123 -4.76 -1.75 5.30
N ASN A 124 -3.57 -1.71 4.69
CA ASN A 124 -3.41 -2.07 3.27
C ASN A 124 -3.73 -3.55 2.99
N LEU A 125 -3.44 -4.48 3.90
CA LEU A 125 -3.82 -5.88 3.75
C LEU A 125 -5.33 -6.10 3.97
N LEU A 126 -5.91 -5.51 5.02
CA LEU A 126 -7.35 -5.54 5.27
C LEU A 126 -8.12 -4.99 4.06
N PHE A 127 -7.66 -3.87 3.50
CA PHE A 127 -8.21 -3.28 2.28
C PHE A 127 -8.08 -4.22 1.08
N THR A 128 -6.92 -4.85 0.87
CA THR A 128 -6.72 -5.79 -0.24
C THR A 128 -7.71 -6.94 -0.19
N TYR A 129 -7.84 -7.57 0.98
CA TYR A 129 -8.71 -8.74 1.13
C TYR A 129 -10.19 -8.36 1.08
N GLU A 130 -10.58 -7.20 1.59
CA GLU A 130 -11.96 -6.72 1.47
C GLU A 130 -12.29 -6.33 0.03
N LEU A 131 -11.37 -5.66 -0.67
CA LEU A 131 -11.56 -5.31 -2.08
C LEU A 131 -11.74 -6.58 -2.94
N GLN A 132 -10.96 -7.63 -2.67
CA GLN A 132 -11.11 -8.92 -3.36
C GLN A 132 -12.48 -9.55 -3.10
N ARG A 133 -12.93 -9.59 -1.84
CA ARG A 133 -14.28 -10.10 -1.50
C ARG A 133 -15.38 -9.33 -2.24
N ARG A 134 -15.22 -8.03 -2.41
CA ARG A 134 -16.18 -7.19 -3.13
C ARG A 134 -16.15 -7.45 -4.62
N PHE A 135 -14.99 -7.64 -5.22
CA PHE A 135 -14.88 -8.06 -6.62
C PHE A 135 -15.60 -9.39 -6.85
N GLU A 136 -15.38 -10.37 -5.99
CA GLU A 136 -16.04 -11.69 -6.07
C GLU A 136 -17.55 -11.59 -5.90
N ALA A 137 -18.02 -10.83 -4.90
CA ALA A 137 -19.45 -10.65 -4.63
C ALA A 137 -20.20 -9.96 -5.78
N LEU A 138 -19.51 -9.07 -6.51
CA LEU A 138 -20.05 -8.36 -7.66
C LEU A 138 -19.83 -9.09 -9.01
N GLY A 139 -19.15 -10.24 -8.99
CA GLY A 139 -18.82 -11.01 -10.20
C GLY A 139 -17.83 -10.29 -11.13
N ILE A 140 -17.01 -9.38 -10.57
CA ILE A 140 -16.06 -8.56 -11.34
C ILE A 140 -14.81 -9.37 -11.62
N GLN A 141 -14.33 -9.32 -12.87
CA GLN A 141 -13.10 -10.01 -13.29
C GLN A 141 -11.84 -9.18 -13.00
N ALA A 142 -11.82 -8.47 -11.89
CA ALA A 142 -10.61 -7.80 -11.39
C ALA A 142 -10.04 -8.53 -10.18
N GLN A 143 -8.78 -8.30 -9.89
CA GLN A 143 -8.06 -8.93 -8.78
C GLN A 143 -7.43 -7.88 -7.88
N ALA A 144 -7.61 -8.01 -6.58
CA ALA A 144 -6.86 -7.26 -5.57
C ALA A 144 -5.78 -8.16 -4.98
N LEU A 145 -4.53 -7.73 -5.04
CA LEU A 145 -3.36 -8.47 -4.58
C LEU A 145 -2.52 -7.60 -3.66
N ALA A 146 -1.71 -8.24 -2.84
CA ALA A 146 -0.76 -7.54 -2.00
C ALA A 146 0.69 -7.96 -2.29
N ALA A 147 1.62 -7.06 -1.99
CA ALA A 147 3.05 -7.36 -2.05
C ALA A 147 3.80 -6.63 -0.94
N HIS A 148 4.97 -7.15 -0.55
CA HIS A 148 5.93 -6.38 0.23
C HIS A 148 7.35 -6.58 -0.30
N PRO A 149 8.17 -5.51 -0.25
CA PRO A 149 9.50 -5.52 -0.83
C PRO A 149 10.57 -6.21 0.03
N GLY A 150 10.20 -6.79 1.17
CA GLY A 150 11.19 -7.19 2.17
C GLY A 150 11.87 -5.98 2.81
N VAL A 151 13.16 -6.11 3.12
CA VAL A 151 14.00 -5.00 3.57
C VAL A 151 14.84 -4.53 2.41
N SER A 152 14.40 -3.48 1.73
CA SER A 152 15.08 -2.92 0.57
C SER A 152 15.69 -1.55 0.87
N ASP A 153 16.77 -1.21 0.15
CA ASP A 153 17.47 0.06 0.31
C ASP A 153 16.68 1.21 -0.35
N THR A 154 15.64 1.64 0.35
CA THR A 154 14.85 2.82 -0.02
C THR A 154 15.10 3.93 1.01
N ASN A 155 16.33 4.49 1.07
CA ASN A 155 16.72 5.54 2.03
C ASN A 155 16.51 5.20 3.53
N LEU A 156 16.21 3.94 3.84
CA LEU A 156 15.92 3.48 5.21
C LEU A 156 17.10 3.72 6.15
N ALA A 157 18.32 3.50 5.65
CA ALA A 157 19.54 3.72 6.41
C ALA A 157 19.73 5.19 6.83
N ASN A 158 19.21 6.14 6.05
CA ASN A 158 19.35 7.56 6.36
C ASN A 158 18.43 8.02 7.51
N HIS A 159 17.36 7.29 7.77
CA HIS A 159 16.41 7.61 8.84
C HIS A 159 16.61 6.79 10.12
N LEU A 160 17.27 5.63 10.03
CA LEU A 160 17.46 4.73 11.17
C LEU A 160 18.83 4.84 11.83
N LEU A 161 19.85 5.36 11.14
CA LEU A 161 21.19 5.46 11.68
C LEU A 161 21.50 6.88 12.15
N PRO A 162 21.98 7.05 13.39
CA PRO A 162 22.53 8.33 13.83
C PRO A 162 23.67 8.74 12.88
N ALA A 163 23.73 10.03 12.54
CA ALA A 163 24.71 10.55 11.56
C ALA A 163 26.17 10.18 11.89
N TRP A 164 26.52 10.07 13.19
CA TRP A 164 27.85 9.69 13.65
C TRP A 164 28.18 8.20 13.44
N ALA A 165 27.18 7.32 13.41
CA ALA A 165 27.35 5.87 13.23
C ALA A 165 27.18 5.42 11.78
N ALA A 166 26.59 6.25 10.94
CA ALA A 166 26.27 5.94 9.55
C ALA A 166 27.48 5.46 8.72
N PRO A 167 28.71 6.08 8.80
CA PRO A 167 29.84 5.63 7.98
C PRO A 167 30.30 4.21 8.31
N VAL A 168 30.18 3.78 9.58
CA VAL A 168 30.65 2.47 10.05
C VAL A 168 29.59 1.39 9.86
N LEU A 169 28.32 1.73 10.06
CA LEU A 169 27.23 0.77 10.04
C LEU A 169 26.60 0.59 8.65
N ARG A 170 26.75 1.56 7.74
CA ARG A 170 26.24 1.49 6.37
C ARG A 170 26.69 0.25 5.58
N PRO A 171 27.97 -0.16 5.58
CA PRO A 171 28.41 -1.38 4.88
C PRO A 171 27.81 -2.66 5.46
N LEU A 172 27.55 -2.68 6.77
CA LEU A 172 26.93 -3.82 7.45
C LEU A 172 25.43 -3.88 7.13
N PHE A 173 24.77 -2.74 7.13
CA PHE A 173 23.35 -2.61 6.71
C PHE A 173 23.17 -2.96 5.24
N ALA A 174 24.07 -2.54 4.36
CA ALA A 174 24.00 -2.83 2.93
C ALA A 174 24.04 -4.34 2.60
N ARG A 175 24.62 -5.17 3.48
CA ARG A 175 24.57 -6.63 3.36
C ARG A 175 23.25 -7.26 3.79
N MET A 176 22.45 -6.54 4.59
CA MET A 176 21.15 -7.02 5.11
C MET A 176 19.96 -6.51 4.28
N VAL A 177 20.22 -5.61 3.34
CA VAL A 177 19.21 -4.91 2.55
C VAL A 177 19.37 -5.31 1.09
N GLN A 178 18.29 -5.74 0.46
CA GLN A 178 18.35 -6.06 -0.97
C GLN A 178 18.25 -4.79 -1.83
N SER A 179 18.71 -4.87 -3.08
CA SER A 179 18.61 -3.76 -4.02
C SER A 179 17.15 -3.35 -4.28
N ALA A 180 16.92 -2.11 -4.66
CA ALA A 180 15.59 -1.64 -5.05
C ALA A 180 14.97 -2.48 -6.18
N ALA A 181 15.80 -2.96 -7.13
CA ALA A 181 15.35 -3.85 -8.19
C ALA A 181 14.82 -5.19 -7.64
N MET A 182 15.51 -5.80 -6.67
CA MET A 182 15.02 -7.02 -6.01
C MET A 182 13.77 -6.75 -5.17
N GLY A 183 13.72 -5.60 -4.48
CA GLY A 183 12.54 -5.17 -3.71
C GLY A 183 11.29 -4.94 -4.56
N ALA A 184 11.44 -4.59 -5.82
CA ALA A 184 10.33 -4.41 -6.76
C ALA A 184 9.71 -5.73 -7.25
N LEU A 185 10.46 -6.84 -7.21
CA LEU A 185 10.02 -8.11 -7.81
C LEU A 185 8.72 -8.67 -7.23
N PRO A 186 8.43 -8.63 -5.91
CA PRO A 186 7.13 -9.09 -5.39
C PRO A 186 5.96 -8.30 -5.96
N THR A 187 6.11 -6.98 -6.06
CA THR A 187 5.09 -6.09 -6.66
C THR A 187 4.90 -6.38 -8.14
N LEU A 188 5.99 -6.55 -8.88
CA LEU A 188 5.94 -6.91 -10.30
C LEU A 188 5.28 -8.28 -10.49
N ARG A 189 5.61 -9.26 -9.63
CA ARG A 189 4.97 -10.58 -9.69
C ARG A 189 3.47 -10.48 -9.47
N ALA A 190 3.01 -9.76 -8.45
CA ALA A 190 1.59 -9.52 -8.21
C ALA A 190 0.91 -8.85 -9.42
N ALA A 191 1.61 -7.93 -10.07
CA ALA A 191 1.08 -7.17 -11.21
C ALA A 191 0.91 -8.03 -12.48
N VAL A 192 1.83 -8.97 -12.77
CA VAL A 192 1.90 -9.60 -14.10
C VAL A 192 1.92 -11.13 -14.11
N ASP A 193 2.08 -11.82 -12.96
CA ASP A 193 2.10 -13.29 -12.93
C ASP A 193 0.71 -13.84 -13.32
N PRO A 194 0.58 -14.60 -14.42
CA PRO A 194 -0.70 -15.15 -14.85
C PRO A 194 -1.25 -16.20 -13.87
N GLN A 195 -0.44 -16.72 -12.96
CA GLN A 195 -0.84 -17.69 -11.94
C GLN A 195 -1.23 -17.03 -10.62
N ALA A 196 -1.16 -15.69 -10.52
CA ALA A 196 -1.59 -14.98 -9.35
C ALA A 196 -3.13 -14.96 -9.27
N ASN A 197 -3.65 -15.18 -8.09
CA ASN A 197 -5.09 -15.12 -7.81
C ASN A 197 -5.41 -13.95 -6.90
N GLY A 198 -6.63 -13.44 -6.98
CA GLY A 198 -7.10 -12.41 -6.07
C GLY A 198 -6.90 -12.84 -4.61
N GLY A 199 -6.45 -11.91 -3.77
CA GLY A 199 -6.08 -12.16 -2.38
C GLY A 199 -4.67 -12.71 -2.17
N ASP A 200 -3.90 -13.04 -3.22
CA ASP A 200 -2.52 -13.47 -3.04
C ASP A 200 -1.64 -12.34 -2.44
N TYR A 201 -0.73 -12.75 -1.58
CA TYR A 201 0.29 -11.88 -1.00
C TYR A 201 1.67 -12.38 -1.39
N PHE A 202 2.49 -11.50 -1.97
CA PHE A 202 3.83 -11.81 -2.44
C PHE A 202 4.90 -11.10 -1.62
N GLY A 203 5.94 -11.85 -1.28
CA GLY A 203 7.11 -11.35 -0.57
C GLY A 203 8.37 -12.11 -0.95
N PRO A 204 9.54 -11.70 -0.43
CA PRO A 204 10.80 -12.40 -0.68
C PRO A 204 10.86 -13.79 -0.03
N SER A 205 11.54 -14.72 -0.66
CA SER A 205 11.66 -16.14 -0.22
C SER A 205 12.69 -16.38 0.89
N GLY A 206 13.52 -15.41 1.21
CA GLY A 206 14.59 -15.58 2.19
C GLY A 206 14.13 -15.55 3.64
N PRO A 207 15.05 -15.75 4.59
CA PRO A 207 14.72 -15.82 6.02
C PRO A 207 13.94 -14.59 6.50
N SER A 208 12.85 -14.83 7.20
CA SER A 208 11.93 -13.80 7.68
C SER A 208 11.44 -12.85 6.57
N GLU A 209 11.40 -13.31 5.34
CA GLU A 209 10.94 -12.54 4.16
C GLU A 209 11.69 -11.22 3.96
N ARG A 210 12.98 -11.18 4.34
CA ARG A 210 13.78 -9.94 4.27
C ARG A 210 14.36 -9.68 2.88
N SER A 211 14.71 -10.74 2.17
CA SER A 211 15.35 -10.66 0.85
C SER A 211 15.11 -11.94 0.04
N GLY A 212 15.37 -11.92 -1.25
CA GLY A 212 15.24 -13.09 -2.12
C GLY A 212 14.24 -12.88 -3.25
N TYR A 213 14.01 -13.92 -4.02
CA TYR A 213 13.05 -13.90 -5.12
C TYR A 213 11.60 -13.92 -4.60
N PRO A 214 10.64 -13.39 -5.36
CA PRO A 214 9.25 -13.31 -4.92
C PRO A 214 8.60 -14.69 -4.85
N VAL A 215 7.93 -14.97 -3.73
CA VAL A 215 7.09 -16.14 -3.53
C VAL A 215 5.73 -15.72 -2.93
N LYS A 216 4.73 -16.58 -2.99
CA LYS A 216 3.53 -16.40 -2.16
C LYS A 216 3.91 -16.55 -0.70
N VAL A 217 3.48 -15.60 0.11
CA VAL A 217 3.70 -15.57 1.56
C VAL A 217 2.37 -15.42 2.29
N THR A 218 2.38 -15.62 3.60
CA THR A 218 1.20 -15.45 4.44
C THR A 218 1.33 -14.20 5.31
N SER A 219 0.25 -13.45 5.42
CA SER A 219 0.15 -12.35 6.38
C SER A 219 -0.29 -12.85 7.76
N ASN A 220 -0.25 -11.97 8.77
CA ASN A 220 -0.68 -12.31 10.12
C ASN A 220 -2.22 -12.48 10.21
N GLU A 221 -2.68 -13.14 11.27
CA GLU A 221 -4.10 -13.40 11.51
C GLU A 221 -4.95 -12.11 11.52
N ALA A 222 -4.43 -11.03 12.11
CA ALA A 222 -5.13 -9.74 12.18
C ALA A 222 -5.51 -9.20 10.81
N SER A 223 -4.72 -9.46 9.77
CA SER A 223 -5.02 -9.02 8.40
C SER A 223 -6.20 -9.76 7.76
N HIS A 224 -6.56 -10.92 8.29
CA HIS A 224 -7.69 -11.73 7.83
C HIS A 224 -8.96 -11.52 8.66
N ASN A 225 -8.95 -10.61 9.62
CA ASN A 225 -10.14 -10.26 10.40
C ASN A 225 -11.16 -9.53 9.51
N VAL A 226 -12.22 -10.23 9.14
CA VAL A 226 -13.28 -9.72 8.25
C VAL A 226 -14.03 -8.54 8.89
N ALA A 227 -14.29 -8.59 10.18
CA ALA A 227 -14.99 -7.51 10.89
C ALA A 227 -14.17 -6.21 10.88
N ASP A 228 -12.86 -6.31 11.14
CA ASP A 228 -11.96 -5.15 11.06
C ASP A 228 -11.84 -4.63 9.63
N ALA A 229 -11.79 -5.51 8.63
CA ALA A 229 -11.73 -5.12 7.22
C ALA A 229 -12.97 -4.35 6.79
N GLN A 230 -14.16 -4.83 7.15
CA GLN A 230 -15.44 -4.16 6.87
C GLN A 230 -15.58 -2.84 7.62
N LYS A 231 -15.16 -2.79 8.89
CA LYS A 231 -15.18 -1.55 9.68
C LYS A 231 -14.20 -0.53 9.12
N LEU A 232 -12.97 -0.96 8.76
CA LEU A 232 -11.98 -0.09 8.11
C LEU A 232 -12.51 0.46 6.80
N TRP A 233 -13.16 -0.37 5.99
CA TRP A 233 -13.78 0.05 4.73
C TRP A 233 -14.79 1.18 4.95
N GLN A 234 -15.75 0.97 5.84
CA GLN A 234 -16.78 1.98 6.16
C GLN A 234 -16.18 3.30 6.66
N VAL A 235 -15.21 3.20 7.57
CA VAL A 235 -14.51 4.38 8.10
C VAL A 235 -13.73 5.09 7.00
N SER A 236 -13.07 4.34 6.11
CA SER A 236 -12.32 4.92 4.98
C SER A 236 -13.24 5.63 4.00
N GLU A 237 -14.41 5.05 3.66
CA GLU A 237 -15.43 5.73 2.83
C GLU A 237 -15.90 7.05 3.48
N GLN A 238 -16.18 7.04 4.79
CA GLN A 238 -16.60 8.24 5.52
C GLN A 238 -15.52 9.33 5.52
N LEU A 239 -14.27 8.97 5.84
CA LEU A 239 -13.15 9.91 5.94
C LEU A 239 -12.78 10.51 4.58
N THR A 240 -12.75 9.69 3.54
CA THR A 240 -12.37 10.14 2.19
C THR A 240 -13.52 10.72 1.38
N SER A 241 -14.77 10.49 1.82
CA SER A 241 -15.98 10.77 1.05
C SER A 241 -15.94 10.11 -0.35
N VAL A 242 -15.38 8.91 -0.44
CA VAL A 242 -15.30 8.11 -1.66
C VAL A 242 -15.97 6.77 -1.41
N SER A 243 -16.98 6.44 -2.22
CA SER A 243 -17.68 5.16 -2.18
C SER A 243 -17.36 4.31 -3.41
N TYR A 244 -17.31 3.01 -3.21
CA TYR A 244 -17.01 2.04 -4.28
C TYR A 244 -18.31 1.48 -4.87
N GLY A 245 -18.91 2.20 -5.78
CA GLY A 245 -20.10 1.78 -6.51
C GLY A 245 -21.27 1.33 -5.61
N SER A 246 -22.33 2.03 -5.62
CA SER A 246 -23.64 1.56 -5.12
C SER A 246 -24.40 0.90 -6.25
#